data_3540194a559de18c38f57858d86b9fec
#
_entry.id   3540194a559de18c38f57858d86b9fec
#
_cell.length_a   1.000
_cell.length_b   1.000
_cell.length_c   1.000
_cell.angle_alpha   90.00
_cell.angle_beta   90.00
_cell.angle_gamma   90.00
#
_symmetry.space_group_name_H-M   'P 1'
#
loop_
_entity.id
_entity.type
_entity.pdbx_description
1 polymer ?
#
loop_
_entity_poly.entity_id
_entity_poly.type
_entity_poly.pdbx_seq_one_letter_code
_entity_poly.pdbx_strand_id
1 'polypeptide(L)'
;MKLTDKRFWNWRTLIVVLIISLLIAIVVFFKRCMTTNTAAIERVGNEIIVMIDDFQKMNNRLPIGLNEMGTPFERINETYEYKGYIFYYELRKDGFYWLTVTFGPDENYCYNSKNKSWIWGCDSDRVDAYKKYPLENDYGDETDR
;
A
#
# COMPACT_ATOMS: atom_id res chain seq x y z
N MET A 1 45.66 -40.25 25.67
CA MET A 1 45.65 -39.78 24.28
C MET A 1 44.28 -39.13 24.01
N LYS A 2 44.19 -37.78 24.13
CA LYS A 2 42.95 -36.99 24.05
C LYS A 2 42.90 -36.24 22.71
N LEU A 3 42.44 -36.88 21.65
CA LEU A 3 42.37 -36.31 20.30
C LEU A 3 40.94 -36.10 19.77
N THR A 4 39.92 -36.30 20.61
CA THR A 4 38.50 -36.27 20.16
C THR A 4 37.77 -34.93 20.35
N ASP A 5 38.28 -33.99 21.15
CA ASP A 5 37.52 -32.79 21.53
C ASP A 5 37.57 -31.65 20.51
N LYS A 6 38.64 -31.49 19.74
CA LYS A 6 38.78 -30.39 18.78
C LYS A 6 37.88 -30.48 17.54
N ARG A 7 37.54 -31.70 17.11
CA ARG A 7 36.75 -31.95 15.91
C ARG A 7 35.25 -31.69 16.17
N PHE A 8 34.79 -31.97 17.39
CA PHE A 8 33.39 -31.75 17.79
C PHE A 8 33.07 -30.30 18.02
N TRP A 9 34.02 -29.49 18.52
CA TRP A 9 33.91 -28.06 18.67
C TRP A 9 33.78 -27.33 17.31
N ASN A 10 34.58 -27.75 16.32
CA ASN A 10 34.54 -27.17 14.97
C ASN A 10 33.23 -27.46 14.23
N TRP A 11 32.57 -28.59 14.50
CA TRP A 11 31.28 -28.93 13.89
C TRP A 11 30.14 -28.05 14.44
N ARG A 12 30.09 -27.85 15.72
CA ARG A 12 29.08 -26.96 16.34
C ARG A 12 29.21 -25.52 15.86
N THR A 13 30.40 -24.98 15.77
CA THR A 13 30.69 -23.67 15.24
C THR A 13 30.27 -23.56 13.76
N LEU A 14 30.54 -24.59 12.97
CA LEU A 14 30.10 -24.62 11.57
C LEU A 14 28.58 -24.59 11.43
N ILE A 15 27.85 -25.36 12.24
CA ILE A 15 26.39 -25.36 12.25
C ILE A 15 25.84 -23.98 12.65
N VAL A 16 26.38 -23.36 13.67
CA VAL A 16 25.96 -22.02 14.12
C VAL A 16 26.19 -20.98 13.02
N VAL A 17 27.35 -20.99 12.37
CA VAL A 17 27.63 -20.07 11.25
C VAL A 17 26.68 -20.30 10.08
N LEU A 18 26.35 -21.56 9.74
CA LEU A 18 25.40 -21.88 8.69
C LEU A 18 23.98 -21.37 9.02
N ILE A 19 23.53 -21.54 10.26
CA ILE A 19 22.23 -21.05 10.70
C ILE A 19 22.17 -19.51 10.61
N ILE A 20 23.20 -18.82 11.09
CA ILE A 20 23.26 -17.35 11.04
C ILE A 20 23.26 -16.86 9.59
N SER A 21 24.05 -17.49 8.71
CA SER A 21 24.09 -17.11 7.29
C SER A 21 22.75 -17.33 6.59
N LEU A 22 22.04 -18.42 6.91
CA LEU A 22 20.70 -18.70 6.40
C LEU A 22 19.69 -17.65 6.87
N LEU A 23 19.71 -17.28 8.15
CA LEU A 23 18.83 -16.23 8.69
C LEU A 23 19.09 -14.87 8.02
N ILE A 24 20.34 -14.50 7.81
CA ILE A 24 20.71 -13.27 7.09
C ILE A 24 20.18 -13.32 5.65
N ALA A 25 20.36 -14.44 4.95
CA ALA A 25 19.87 -14.61 3.59
C ALA A 25 18.35 -14.48 3.50
N ILE A 26 17.60 -15.06 4.45
CA ILE A 26 16.15 -14.95 4.55
C ILE A 26 15.73 -13.47 4.75
N VAL A 27 16.36 -12.78 5.68
CA VAL A 27 16.05 -11.35 5.95
C VAL A 27 16.33 -10.47 4.72
N VAL A 28 17.46 -10.69 4.04
CA VAL A 28 17.81 -9.96 2.80
C VAL A 28 16.81 -10.26 1.68
N PHE A 29 16.41 -11.53 1.53
CA PHE A 29 15.43 -11.94 0.53
C PHE A 29 14.06 -11.27 0.77
N PHE A 30 13.56 -11.29 2.01
CA PHE A 30 12.30 -10.62 2.35
C PHE A 30 12.35 -9.11 2.12
N LYS A 31 13.43 -8.44 2.53
CA LYS A 31 13.61 -7.00 2.25
C LYS A 31 13.59 -6.72 0.75
N ARG A 32 14.25 -7.55 -0.05
CA ARG A 32 14.31 -7.37 -1.51
C ARG A 32 12.95 -7.58 -2.17
N CYS A 33 12.18 -8.58 -1.75
CA CYS A 33 10.83 -8.80 -2.24
C CYS A 33 9.90 -7.63 -1.92
N MET A 34 9.92 -7.11 -0.70
CA MET A 34 9.10 -5.97 -0.28
C MET A 34 9.45 -4.70 -1.06
N THR A 35 10.75 -4.36 -1.18
CA THR A 35 11.19 -3.14 -1.90
C THR A 35 10.90 -3.20 -3.40
N THR A 36 10.94 -4.39 -4.02
CA THR A 36 10.64 -4.52 -5.45
C THR A 36 9.16 -4.29 -5.74
N ASN A 37 8.30 -4.71 -4.82
CA ASN A 37 6.85 -4.56 -4.98
C ASN A 37 6.41 -3.10 -4.81
N THR A 38 6.92 -2.40 -3.81
CA THR A 38 6.62 -0.98 -3.59
C THR A 38 7.11 -0.09 -4.73
N ALA A 39 8.31 -0.31 -5.25
CA ALA A 39 8.83 0.47 -6.37
C ALA A 39 7.99 0.31 -7.66
N ALA A 40 7.43 -0.89 -7.90
CA ALA A 40 6.52 -1.11 -9.01
C ALA A 40 5.20 -0.37 -8.83
N ILE A 41 4.64 -0.40 -7.61
CA ILE A 41 3.41 0.31 -7.26
C ILE A 41 3.60 1.82 -7.33
N GLU A 42 4.69 2.35 -6.77
CA GLU A 42 5.01 3.77 -6.84
C GLU A 42 5.11 4.25 -8.30
N ARG A 43 5.75 3.46 -9.17
CA ARG A 43 5.83 3.80 -10.59
C ARG A 43 4.44 3.90 -11.23
N VAL A 44 3.58 2.90 -11.01
CA VAL A 44 2.22 2.89 -11.57
C VAL A 44 1.35 3.97 -10.92
N GLY A 45 1.46 4.13 -9.60
CA GLY A 45 0.75 5.18 -8.87
C GLY A 45 1.18 6.59 -9.27
N ASN A 46 2.46 6.81 -9.54
CA ASN A 46 2.95 8.10 -10.03
C ASN A 46 2.42 8.44 -11.42
N GLU A 47 2.15 7.45 -12.28
CA GLU A 47 1.44 7.70 -13.55
C GLU A 47 0.01 8.19 -13.29
N ILE A 48 -0.69 7.61 -12.32
CA ILE A 48 -2.04 8.07 -11.92
C ILE A 48 -1.98 9.50 -11.37
N ILE A 49 -0.98 9.81 -10.55
CA ILE A 49 -0.77 11.15 -9.97
C ILE A 49 -0.59 12.19 -11.09
N VAL A 50 0.20 11.88 -12.11
CA VAL A 50 0.36 12.76 -13.29
C VAL A 50 -0.97 12.98 -14.00
N MET A 51 -1.78 11.93 -14.19
CA MET A 51 -3.12 12.09 -14.80
C MET A 51 -4.05 12.94 -13.94
N ILE A 52 -4.00 12.80 -12.60
CA ILE A 52 -4.78 13.65 -11.68
C ILE A 52 -4.33 15.11 -11.79
N ASP A 53 -3.03 15.36 -11.83
CA ASP A 53 -2.47 16.71 -11.96
C ASP A 53 -2.88 17.36 -13.30
N ASP A 54 -2.89 16.60 -14.38
CA ASP A 54 -3.31 17.10 -15.69
C ASP A 54 -4.83 17.35 -15.74
N PHE A 55 -5.63 16.46 -15.12
CA PHE A 55 -7.07 16.70 -14.97
C PHE A 55 -7.34 17.99 -14.17
N GLN A 56 -6.59 18.19 -13.06
CA GLN A 56 -6.72 19.39 -12.25
C GLN A 56 -6.36 20.67 -13.00
N LYS A 57 -5.31 20.64 -13.81
CA LYS A 57 -4.94 21.78 -14.67
C LYS A 57 -6.03 22.13 -15.69
N MET A 58 -6.64 21.10 -16.32
CA MET A 58 -7.67 21.29 -17.35
C MET A 58 -9.02 21.74 -16.75
N ASN A 59 -9.39 21.22 -15.59
CA ASN A 59 -10.72 21.39 -15.01
C ASN A 59 -10.74 22.35 -13.81
N ASN A 60 -9.59 22.84 -13.37
CA ASN A 60 -9.40 23.70 -12.19
C ASN A 60 -9.97 23.08 -10.89
N ARG A 61 -10.07 21.76 -10.82
CA ARG A 61 -10.50 20.97 -9.67
C ARG A 61 -9.89 19.58 -9.70
N LEU A 62 -9.82 18.92 -8.54
CA LEU A 62 -9.50 17.51 -8.48
C LEU A 62 -10.67 16.65 -8.97
N PRO A 63 -10.43 15.46 -9.52
CA PRO A 63 -11.49 14.51 -9.85
C PRO A 63 -12.18 14.00 -8.59
N ILE A 64 -13.48 13.77 -8.63
CA ILE A 64 -14.24 13.14 -7.54
C ILE A 64 -13.93 11.64 -7.49
N GLY A 65 -13.62 11.05 -8.63
CA GLY A 65 -13.17 9.66 -8.77
C GLY A 65 -12.30 9.50 -10.01
N LEU A 66 -11.44 8.47 -10.02
CA LEU A 66 -10.51 8.27 -11.14
C LEU A 66 -11.22 8.02 -12.49
N ASN A 67 -12.45 7.52 -12.47
CA ASN A 67 -13.27 7.32 -13.66
C ASN A 67 -13.63 8.62 -14.40
N GLU A 68 -13.57 9.78 -13.74
CA GLU A 68 -13.78 11.07 -14.41
C GLU A 68 -12.66 11.42 -15.41
N MET A 69 -11.50 10.83 -15.22
CA MET A 69 -10.36 11.03 -16.13
C MET A 69 -10.46 10.18 -17.40
N GLY A 70 -11.54 9.38 -17.53
CA GLY A 70 -11.78 8.49 -18.66
C GLY A 70 -11.00 7.18 -18.56
N THR A 71 -10.94 6.44 -19.67
CA THR A 71 -10.08 5.24 -19.75
C THR A 71 -8.63 5.64 -19.54
N PRO A 72 -7.85 4.90 -18.75
CA PRO A 72 -7.89 3.44 -18.63
C PRO A 72 -8.37 2.88 -17.28
N PHE A 73 -9.15 3.61 -16.52
CA PHE A 73 -9.58 3.15 -15.18
C PHE A 73 -10.87 2.35 -15.28
N GLU A 74 -10.83 1.10 -14.84
CA GLU A 74 -12.01 0.29 -14.62
C GLU A 74 -12.42 0.40 -13.15
N ARG A 75 -13.65 0.87 -12.89
CA ARG A 75 -14.19 0.96 -11.55
C ARG A 75 -14.78 -0.38 -11.14
N ILE A 76 -14.23 -0.95 -10.08
CA ILE A 76 -14.72 -2.18 -9.45
C ILE A 76 -15.17 -1.82 -8.03
N ASN A 77 -16.48 -1.62 -7.84
CA ASN A 77 -17.06 -1.09 -6.60
C ASN A 77 -16.49 0.32 -6.27
N GLU A 78 -15.79 0.44 -5.12
CA GLU A 78 -15.14 1.69 -4.68
C GLU A 78 -13.67 1.77 -5.09
N THR A 79 -13.18 0.79 -5.84
CA THR A 79 -11.78 0.69 -6.27
C THR A 79 -11.64 0.92 -7.76
N TYR A 80 -10.40 1.14 -8.18
CA TYR A 80 -10.03 1.34 -9.58
C TYR A 80 -8.89 0.41 -9.95
N GLU A 81 -9.08 -0.41 -10.98
CA GLU A 81 -8.00 -1.20 -11.55
C GLU A 81 -7.21 -0.39 -12.58
N TYR A 82 -5.89 -0.41 -12.44
CA TYR A 82 -4.97 0.18 -13.41
C TYR A 82 -3.67 -0.64 -13.48
N LYS A 83 -3.33 -1.12 -14.67
CA LYS A 83 -2.14 -1.93 -14.95
C LYS A 83 -1.95 -3.11 -14.01
N GLY A 84 -3.05 -3.80 -13.64
CA GLY A 84 -3.04 -4.97 -12.76
C GLY A 84 -2.89 -4.67 -11.26
N TYR A 85 -3.02 -3.40 -10.86
CA TYR A 85 -3.07 -2.98 -9.47
C TYR A 85 -4.43 -2.38 -9.16
N ILE A 86 -4.90 -2.63 -7.93
CA ILE A 86 -6.16 -2.09 -7.44
C ILE A 86 -5.84 -0.91 -6.52
N PHE A 87 -6.38 0.25 -6.88
CA PHE A 87 -6.22 1.50 -6.15
C PHE A 87 -7.54 1.96 -5.54
N TYR A 88 -7.48 2.48 -4.32
CA TYR A 88 -8.50 3.32 -3.75
C TYR A 88 -8.12 4.77 -3.96
N TYR A 89 -9.06 5.58 -4.40
CA TYR A 89 -8.89 7.03 -4.50
C TYR A 89 -9.88 7.70 -3.57
N GLU A 90 -9.39 8.57 -2.72
CA GLU A 90 -10.20 9.31 -1.75
C GLU A 90 -9.88 10.80 -1.84
N LEU A 91 -10.86 11.60 -2.27
CA LEU A 91 -10.78 13.05 -2.23
C LEU A 91 -11.21 13.53 -0.85
N ARG A 92 -10.34 14.27 -0.18
CA ARG A 92 -10.59 14.83 1.17
C ARG A 92 -11.19 16.23 1.08
N LYS A 93 -11.99 16.60 2.09
CA LYS A 93 -12.64 17.91 2.17
C LYS A 93 -11.67 19.10 2.14
N ASP A 94 -10.43 18.86 2.57
CA ASP A 94 -9.37 19.88 2.62
C ASP A 94 -8.69 20.11 1.26
N GLY A 95 -9.19 19.49 0.18
CA GLY A 95 -8.68 19.68 -1.18
C GLY A 95 -7.38 18.93 -1.47
N PHE A 96 -7.07 17.86 -0.73
CA PHE A 96 -6.03 16.90 -1.04
C PHE A 96 -6.63 15.50 -1.21
N TYR A 97 -5.86 14.56 -1.76
CA TYR A 97 -6.33 13.20 -1.99
C TYR A 97 -5.35 12.16 -1.48
N TRP A 98 -5.88 10.98 -1.24
CA TRP A 98 -5.13 9.76 -0.98
C TRP A 98 -5.29 8.79 -2.15
N LEU A 99 -4.19 8.15 -2.51
CA LEU A 99 -4.19 7.04 -3.46
C LEU A 99 -3.60 5.82 -2.75
N THR A 100 -4.42 4.81 -2.48
CA THR A 100 -4.09 3.69 -1.59
C THR A 100 -4.07 2.38 -2.35
N VAL A 101 -3.08 1.53 -2.08
CA VAL A 101 -3.02 0.13 -2.50
C VAL A 101 -3.00 -0.74 -1.25
N THR A 102 -3.87 -1.75 -1.22
CA THR A 102 -3.97 -2.70 -0.10
C THR A 102 -3.25 -4.00 -0.45
N PHE A 103 -2.38 -4.46 0.42
CA PHE A 103 -1.65 -5.73 0.29
C PHE A 103 -2.26 -6.85 1.14
N GLY A 104 -3.01 -6.51 2.16
CA GLY A 104 -3.64 -7.41 3.11
C GLY A 104 -4.61 -6.68 4.03
N PRO A 105 -5.19 -7.37 5.02
CA PRO A 105 -6.25 -6.80 5.86
C PRO A 105 -5.86 -5.50 6.57
N ASP A 106 -4.57 -5.38 6.96
CA ASP A 106 -4.06 -4.25 7.74
C ASP A 106 -2.81 -3.61 7.10
N GLU A 107 -2.51 -3.97 5.84
CA GLU A 107 -1.30 -3.49 5.15
C GLU A 107 -1.67 -2.60 3.97
N ASN A 108 -1.65 -1.29 4.19
CA ASN A 108 -1.91 -0.29 3.18
C ASN A 108 -0.67 0.54 2.86
N TYR A 109 -0.48 0.80 1.58
CA TYR A 109 0.56 1.67 1.07
C TYR A 109 -0.08 2.82 0.31
N CYS A 110 0.13 4.05 0.75
CA CYS A 110 -0.62 5.20 0.31
C CYS A 110 0.25 6.36 -0.13
N TYR A 111 -0.19 7.02 -1.19
CA TYR A 111 0.29 8.35 -1.54
C TYR A 111 -0.59 9.42 -0.89
N ASN A 112 0.03 10.34 -0.20
CA ASN A 112 -0.61 11.53 0.35
C ASN A 112 -0.25 12.74 -0.51
N SER A 113 -1.24 13.32 -1.20
CA SER A 113 -1.01 14.46 -2.10
C SER A 113 -0.60 15.75 -1.37
N LYS A 114 -0.92 15.89 -0.08
CA LYS A 114 -0.52 17.02 0.76
C LYS A 114 0.99 17.01 1.03
N ASN A 115 1.53 15.83 1.36
CA ASN A 115 2.95 15.65 1.68
C ASN A 115 3.77 15.23 0.45
N LYS A 116 3.11 14.90 -0.66
CA LYS A 116 3.70 14.38 -1.89
C LYS A 116 4.62 13.18 -1.65
N SER A 117 4.19 12.25 -0.80
CA SER A 117 4.97 11.10 -0.40
C SER A 117 4.14 9.83 -0.27
N TRP A 118 4.79 8.70 -0.56
CA TRP A 118 4.26 7.37 -0.30
C TRP A 118 4.63 6.93 1.11
N ILE A 119 3.67 6.38 1.86
CA ILE A 119 3.84 5.94 3.24
C ILE A 119 3.14 4.61 3.49
N TRP A 120 3.68 3.82 4.42
CA TRP A 120 3.03 2.62 4.94
C TRP A 120 2.09 2.96 6.10
N GLY A 121 1.03 2.14 6.27
CA GLY A 121 0.16 2.22 7.45
C GLY A 121 -0.71 3.47 7.51
N CYS A 122 -1.23 3.91 6.37
CA CYS A 122 -2.08 5.10 6.28
C CYS A 122 -3.50 4.95 6.89
N ASP A 123 -3.84 3.80 7.45
CA ASP A 123 -5.14 3.54 8.08
C ASP A 123 -5.34 4.20 9.43
N SER A 124 -4.28 4.63 10.12
CA SER A 124 -4.43 5.31 11.41
C SER A 124 -5.31 6.56 11.31
N ASP A 125 -5.21 7.29 10.20
CA ASP A 125 -6.06 8.46 9.95
C ASP A 125 -7.47 8.08 9.49
N ARG A 126 -7.62 6.88 8.88
CA ARG A 126 -8.90 6.37 8.41
C ARG A 126 -9.78 5.91 9.56
N VAL A 127 -9.20 5.23 10.54
CA VAL A 127 -9.93 4.80 11.75
C VAL A 127 -10.44 6.02 12.52
N ASP A 128 -9.67 7.10 12.59
CA ASP A 128 -10.09 8.34 13.24
C ASP A 128 -11.09 9.12 12.36
N ALA A 129 -11.00 9.04 11.04
CA ALA A 129 -11.99 9.62 10.13
C ALA A 129 -13.33 8.87 10.20
N TYR A 130 -13.34 7.55 10.26
CA TYR A 130 -14.55 6.76 10.47
C TYR A 130 -15.16 6.96 11.86
N LYS A 131 -14.35 7.13 12.90
CA LYS A 131 -14.83 7.49 14.25
C LYS A 131 -15.39 8.89 14.34
N LYS A 132 -14.86 9.82 13.56
CA LYS A 132 -15.26 11.24 13.58
C LYS A 132 -16.47 11.54 12.69
N TYR A 133 -16.69 10.70 11.67
CA TYR A 133 -17.84 10.76 10.77
C TYR A 133 -18.41 9.35 10.65
N PRO A 134 -19.23 8.89 11.62
CA PRO A 134 -19.98 7.67 11.39
C PRO A 134 -20.72 7.88 10.07
N LEU A 135 -20.59 6.91 9.17
CA LEU A 135 -21.45 6.85 7.99
C LEU A 135 -22.88 6.89 8.55
N GLU A 136 -23.52 8.02 8.39
CA GLU A 136 -24.96 8.10 8.57
C GLU A 136 -25.48 7.11 7.54
N ASN A 137 -25.91 5.92 8.03
CA ASN A 137 -26.52 4.87 7.23
C ASN A 137 -27.84 5.44 6.73
N ASP A 138 -27.78 6.19 5.65
CA ASP A 138 -28.95 6.61 4.87
C ASP A 138 -29.34 5.46 3.90
N TYR A 139 -29.37 4.24 4.46
CA TYR A 139 -30.23 3.19 3.93
C TYR A 139 -31.58 3.39 4.61
N GLY A 140 -32.35 4.28 4.01
CA GLY A 140 -33.77 4.38 4.32
C GLY A 140 -34.38 2.98 4.24
N ASP A 141 -34.82 2.51 5.39
CA ASP A 141 -35.67 1.34 5.51
C ASP A 141 -36.97 1.60 4.75
N GLU A 142 -36.99 1.23 3.46
CA GLU A 142 -38.20 1.15 2.65
C GLU A 142 -38.92 -0.17 2.94
N THR A 143 -39.25 -0.41 4.20
CA THR A 143 -40.25 -1.46 4.57
C THR A 143 -41.29 -0.83 5.44
N ASP A 144 -42.21 -0.03 4.83
CA ASP A 144 -43.56 0.11 5.29
C ASP A 144 -44.41 0.89 4.25
N ARG A 145 -44.95 0.12 3.29
CA ARG A 145 -46.30 0.39 2.72
C ARG A 145 -46.83 -0.83 1.99
#